data_b342d09b81ff9ca89dee77f7f5113446
#
_entry.id   b342d09b81ff9ca89dee77f7f5113446
#
_cell.length_a   1.000
_cell.length_b   1.000
_cell.length_c   1.000
_cell.angle_alpha   90.00
_cell.angle_beta   90.00
_cell.angle_gamma   90.00
#
_symmetry.space_group_name_H-M   'P 1'
#
loop_
_entity.id
_entity.type
_entity.pdbx_description
1 polymer ?
#
loop_
_entity_poly.entity_id
_entity_poly.type
_entity_poly.pdbx_seq_one_letter_code
_entity_poly.pdbx_strand_id
1 'polypeptide(L)'
;MATIPSIPGAVNATSRSTAANGDNALFLKVFAGEILTAFNENNIMKDLTMVRSISSGKSASFPVTGTASAKYHKPGESLITGPAGSSTAGDGYLSQIAHNEKQIFIDDLLVASTLIAEIDELRNHYDLRSIYSAELGKALAKECDLNIIKTFIAAARASAEVPGGAGTRFDGGNLATTTGLIDSLFKVAETLDEKDV
;
A
#
# COMPACT_ATOMS: atom_id res chain seq x y z
N MET A 1 7.06 -19.05 -43.99
CA MET A 1 6.86 -19.08 -42.52
C MET A 1 7.75 -18.00 -41.93
N ALA A 2 7.16 -16.96 -41.40
CA ALA A 2 7.93 -15.91 -40.77
C ALA A 2 8.48 -16.46 -39.46
N THR A 3 9.81 -16.52 -39.31
CA THR A 3 10.47 -16.80 -38.05
C THR A 3 10.25 -15.60 -37.14
N ILE A 4 9.52 -15.83 -36.06
CA ILE A 4 9.37 -14.84 -34.99
C ILE A 4 10.79 -14.54 -34.47
N PRO A 5 11.22 -13.26 -34.42
CA PRO A 5 12.53 -12.93 -33.85
C PRO A 5 12.58 -13.48 -32.43
N SER A 6 13.70 -14.05 -32.07
CA SER A 6 13.91 -14.64 -30.76
C SER A 6 13.75 -13.57 -29.68
N ILE A 7 12.61 -13.55 -29.03
CA ILE A 7 12.42 -12.79 -27.81
C ILE A 7 13.22 -13.53 -26.74
N PRO A 8 14.13 -12.88 -26.01
CA PRO A 8 14.81 -13.52 -24.89
C PRO A 8 13.78 -14.12 -23.94
N GLY A 9 13.82 -15.45 -23.77
CA GLY A 9 12.84 -16.19 -22.97
C GLY A 9 11.61 -16.73 -23.71
N ALA A 10 11.44 -16.49 -25.01
CA ALA A 10 10.40 -17.16 -25.78
C ALA A 10 10.78 -18.63 -26.01
N VAL A 11 10.04 -19.53 -25.38
CA VAL A 11 10.20 -20.98 -25.58
C VAL A 11 9.61 -21.34 -26.95
N ASN A 12 10.45 -21.49 -27.94
CA ASN A 12 10.02 -22.02 -29.22
C ASN A 12 9.75 -23.52 -29.04
N ALA A 13 8.48 -23.94 -29.17
CA ALA A 13 8.05 -25.31 -28.92
C ALA A 13 8.73 -26.37 -29.81
N THR A 14 9.47 -25.98 -30.84
CA THR A 14 10.20 -26.83 -31.77
C THR A 14 11.69 -26.98 -31.50
N SER A 15 12.30 -26.16 -30.66
CA SER A 15 13.72 -26.25 -30.36
C SER A 15 13.94 -26.66 -28.91
N ARG A 16 14.01 -27.95 -28.66
CA ARG A 16 14.47 -28.54 -27.40
C ARG A 16 15.99 -28.60 -27.32
N SER A 17 16.68 -27.53 -27.63
CA SER A 17 18.09 -27.39 -27.25
C SER A 17 18.14 -26.91 -25.82
N THR A 18 18.42 -27.79 -24.90
CA THR A 18 18.50 -27.55 -23.46
C THR A 18 19.57 -26.51 -23.08
N ALA A 19 20.57 -26.29 -23.90
CA ALA A 19 21.64 -25.31 -23.66
C ALA A 19 21.20 -23.86 -23.94
N ALA A 20 20.50 -23.61 -25.06
CA ALA A 20 20.05 -22.26 -25.42
C ALA A 20 18.96 -21.72 -24.47
N ASN A 21 18.12 -22.60 -23.92
CA ASN A 21 17.11 -22.21 -22.93
C ASN A 21 17.71 -21.93 -21.55
N GLY A 22 18.85 -22.54 -21.20
CA GLY A 22 19.54 -22.30 -19.93
C GLY A 22 20.11 -20.90 -19.83
N ASP A 23 20.76 -20.44 -20.87
CA ASP A 23 21.42 -19.13 -20.92
C ASP A 23 20.37 -17.98 -20.88
N ASN A 24 19.31 -18.11 -21.66
CA ASN A 24 18.21 -17.15 -21.65
C ASN A 24 17.45 -17.13 -20.32
N ALA A 25 17.28 -18.27 -19.66
CA ALA A 25 16.62 -18.35 -18.37
C ALA A 25 17.47 -17.69 -17.28
N LEU A 26 18.79 -17.82 -17.33
CA LEU A 26 19.70 -17.16 -16.40
C LEU A 26 19.70 -15.64 -16.61
N PHE A 27 19.77 -15.19 -17.86
CA PHE A 27 19.69 -13.78 -18.23
C PHE A 27 18.41 -13.11 -17.67
N LEU A 28 17.24 -13.72 -17.87
CA LEU A 28 15.97 -13.23 -17.37
C LEU A 28 15.93 -13.17 -15.83
N LYS A 29 16.50 -14.14 -15.15
CA LYS A 29 16.56 -14.14 -13.68
C LYS A 29 17.43 -13.01 -13.14
N VAL A 30 18.59 -12.78 -13.77
CA VAL A 30 19.49 -11.69 -13.38
C VAL A 30 18.83 -10.34 -13.64
N PHE A 31 18.24 -10.14 -14.81
CA PHE A 31 17.54 -8.91 -15.16
C PHE A 31 16.36 -8.63 -14.21
N ALA A 32 15.54 -9.63 -13.90
CA ALA A 32 14.47 -9.50 -12.93
C ALA A 32 14.98 -9.16 -11.52
N GLY A 33 16.12 -9.72 -11.11
CA GLY A 33 16.77 -9.41 -9.85
C GLY A 33 17.23 -7.95 -9.78
N GLU A 34 17.82 -7.41 -10.83
CA GLU A 34 18.25 -6.01 -10.92
C GLU A 34 17.05 -5.04 -10.83
N ILE A 35 15.93 -5.36 -11.51
CA ILE A 35 14.69 -4.56 -11.44
C ILE A 35 14.12 -4.57 -10.02
N LEU A 36 14.07 -5.72 -9.35
CA LEU A 36 13.57 -5.83 -7.98
C LEU A 36 14.44 -5.07 -6.97
N THR A 37 15.75 -5.08 -7.16
CA THR A 37 16.67 -4.28 -6.33
C THR A 37 16.39 -2.79 -6.51
N ALA A 38 16.35 -2.32 -7.75
CA ALA A 38 16.03 -0.92 -8.06
C ALA A 38 14.63 -0.51 -7.57
N PHE A 39 13.64 -1.40 -7.64
CA PHE A 39 12.31 -1.18 -7.09
C PHE A 39 12.36 -0.98 -5.57
N ASN A 40 13.03 -1.87 -4.83
CA ASN A 40 13.12 -1.78 -3.38
C ASN A 40 13.89 -0.54 -2.91
N GLU A 41 14.93 -0.13 -3.64
CA GLU A 41 15.70 1.07 -3.31
C GLU A 41 14.94 2.37 -3.53
N ASN A 42 14.04 2.41 -4.50
CA ASN A 42 13.30 3.63 -4.86
C ASN A 42 11.90 3.70 -4.25
N ASN A 43 11.36 2.62 -3.70
CA ASN A 43 10.05 2.61 -3.08
C ASN A 43 10.14 3.10 -1.63
N ILE A 44 9.40 4.16 -1.29
CA ILE A 44 9.39 4.78 0.04
C ILE A 44 8.14 4.37 0.82
N MET A 45 6.98 4.33 0.16
CA MET A 45 5.71 4.15 0.83
C MET A 45 5.50 2.74 1.38
N LYS A 46 6.17 1.74 0.81
CA LYS A 46 6.10 0.36 1.28
C LYS A 46 6.61 0.21 2.71
N ASP A 47 7.69 0.91 3.07
CA ASP A 47 8.31 0.85 4.40
C ASP A 47 7.49 1.61 5.45
N LEU A 48 6.67 2.58 5.01
CA LEU A 48 5.77 3.35 5.88
C LEU A 48 4.42 2.65 6.09
N THR A 49 4.15 1.55 5.40
CA THR A 49 2.88 0.83 5.46
C THR A 49 3.04 -0.56 6.03
N MET A 50 1.97 -1.09 6.63
CA MET A 50 1.93 -2.46 7.11
C MET A 50 1.76 -3.42 5.93
N VAL A 51 2.80 -4.19 5.64
CA VAL A 51 2.80 -5.18 4.55
C VAL A 51 2.40 -6.55 5.09
N ARG A 52 1.40 -7.16 4.46
CA ARG A 52 0.99 -8.54 4.74
C ARG A 52 1.14 -9.40 3.49
N SER A 53 1.88 -10.49 3.60
CA SER A 53 2.00 -11.48 2.53
C SER A 53 0.88 -12.51 2.61
N ILE A 54 0.32 -12.87 1.46
CA ILE A 54 -0.72 -13.88 1.31
C ILE A 54 -0.14 -15.02 0.48
N SER A 55 -0.21 -16.26 0.99
CA SER A 55 0.29 -17.44 0.27
C SER A 55 -0.75 -18.03 -0.68
N SER A 56 -2.04 -17.79 -0.44
CA SER A 56 -3.16 -18.29 -1.25
C SER A 56 -4.41 -17.44 -1.04
N GLY A 57 -5.29 -17.40 -2.04
CA GLY A 57 -6.53 -16.65 -1.98
C GLY A 57 -6.49 -15.36 -2.80
N LYS A 58 -7.65 -14.74 -2.98
CA LYS A 58 -7.84 -13.49 -3.74
C LYS A 58 -8.03 -12.26 -2.86
N SER A 59 -8.13 -12.45 -1.56
CA SER A 59 -8.40 -11.36 -0.62
C SER A 59 -7.75 -11.61 0.73
N ALA A 60 -7.50 -10.54 1.46
CA ALA A 60 -7.07 -10.55 2.86
C ALA A 60 -7.97 -9.66 3.70
N SER A 61 -8.38 -10.15 4.86
CA SER A 61 -9.15 -9.39 5.84
C SER A 61 -8.22 -8.81 6.90
N PHE A 62 -8.44 -7.53 7.21
CA PHE A 62 -7.76 -6.83 8.28
C PHE A 62 -8.80 -6.49 9.35
N PRO A 63 -8.72 -7.08 10.56
CA PRO A 63 -9.63 -6.74 11.64
C PRO A 63 -9.36 -5.33 12.15
N VAL A 64 -10.43 -4.59 12.39
CA VAL A 64 -10.41 -3.26 13.00
C VAL A 64 -11.24 -3.31 14.27
N THR A 65 -10.66 -2.85 15.37
CA THR A 65 -11.33 -2.78 16.67
C THR A 65 -11.50 -1.32 17.09
N GLY A 66 -12.65 -1.00 17.65
CA GLY A 66 -12.92 0.32 18.22
C GLY A 66 -12.25 0.48 19.60
N THR A 67 -12.36 1.68 20.14
CA THR A 67 -11.83 2.03 21.46
C THR A 67 -12.85 1.72 22.55
N ALA A 68 -12.36 1.31 23.73
CA ALA A 68 -13.17 1.16 24.93
C ALA A 68 -13.26 2.48 25.69
N SER A 69 -14.39 2.75 26.34
CA SER A 69 -14.55 3.89 27.23
C SER A 69 -14.59 3.44 28.68
N ALA A 70 -14.00 4.22 29.60
CA ALA A 70 -14.08 3.99 31.02
C ALA A 70 -14.84 5.14 31.71
N LYS A 71 -15.67 4.81 32.71
CA LYS A 71 -16.43 5.77 33.50
C LYS A 71 -16.28 5.45 34.99
N TYR A 72 -16.30 6.46 35.86
CA TYR A 72 -16.30 6.25 37.28
C TYR A 72 -17.69 5.79 37.76
N HIS A 73 -17.75 4.66 38.44
CA HIS A 73 -18.97 4.07 38.98
C HIS A 73 -19.27 4.60 40.39
N LYS A 74 -20.51 4.90 40.68
CA LYS A 74 -20.97 5.23 42.04
C LYS A 74 -21.63 4.03 42.71
N PRO A 75 -21.35 3.76 43.99
CA PRO A 75 -21.99 2.66 44.70
C PRO A 75 -23.50 2.76 44.69
N GLY A 76 -24.19 1.65 44.35
CA GLY A 76 -25.65 1.58 44.26
C GLY A 76 -26.24 1.82 42.85
N GLU A 77 -25.44 2.17 41.89
CA GLU A 77 -25.88 2.30 40.50
C GLU A 77 -25.70 0.96 39.73
N SER A 78 -26.57 0.74 38.74
CA SER A 78 -26.52 -0.45 37.90
C SER A 78 -25.42 -0.32 36.86
N LEU A 79 -24.62 -1.36 36.67
CA LEU A 79 -23.60 -1.39 35.60
C LEU A 79 -24.17 -1.41 34.20
N ILE A 80 -25.40 -1.91 34.03
CA ILE A 80 -26.04 -2.06 32.72
C ILE A 80 -26.81 -0.82 32.34
N THR A 81 -27.60 -0.27 33.28
CA THR A 81 -28.49 0.86 33.00
C THR A 81 -27.92 2.20 33.37
N GLY A 82 -26.80 2.24 34.11
CA GLY A 82 -26.21 3.48 34.59
C GLY A 82 -26.96 4.13 35.74
N PRO A 83 -26.85 5.45 35.89
CA PRO A 83 -27.49 6.22 36.98
C PRO A 83 -29.02 6.05 37.03
N ALA A 84 -29.59 6.00 38.21
CA ALA A 84 -31.03 5.89 38.39
C ALA A 84 -31.74 7.09 37.75
N GLY A 85 -32.67 6.81 36.82
CA GLY A 85 -33.42 7.83 36.07
C GLY A 85 -32.90 8.10 34.67
N SER A 86 -31.78 7.52 34.27
CA SER A 86 -31.34 7.59 32.86
C SER A 86 -32.16 6.64 32.00
N SER A 87 -32.83 7.21 30.99
CA SER A 87 -33.56 6.46 29.96
C SER A 87 -32.83 6.38 28.64
N THR A 88 -31.59 6.88 28.58
CA THR A 88 -30.80 6.93 27.36
C THR A 88 -30.03 5.62 27.17
N ALA A 89 -30.29 4.94 26.08
CA ALA A 89 -29.50 3.77 25.71
C ALA A 89 -28.02 4.17 25.55
N GLY A 90 -27.15 3.56 26.38
CA GLY A 90 -25.72 3.87 26.39
C GLY A 90 -25.20 4.57 27.65
N ASP A 91 -26.04 4.95 28.58
CA ASP A 91 -25.63 5.55 29.87
C ASP A 91 -25.02 4.53 30.84
N GLY A 92 -25.10 3.25 30.53
CA GLY A 92 -24.48 2.19 31.34
C GLY A 92 -22.94 2.31 31.39
N TYR A 93 -22.37 1.62 32.37
CA TYR A 93 -20.90 1.54 32.54
C TYR A 93 -20.23 0.50 31.65
N LEU A 94 -21.01 -0.31 30.94
CA LEU A 94 -20.49 -1.31 29.99
C LEU A 94 -20.03 -0.61 28.71
N SER A 95 -18.76 -0.78 28.40
CA SER A 95 -18.19 -0.32 27.13
C SER A 95 -18.39 -1.38 26.06
N GLN A 96 -19.08 -1.03 24.99
CA GLN A 96 -19.16 -1.88 23.80
C GLN A 96 -17.98 -1.57 22.90
N ILE A 97 -17.12 -2.57 22.69
CA ILE A 97 -16.04 -2.48 21.72
C ILE A 97 -16.60 -2.94 20.37
N ALA A 98 -16.76 -2.01 19.45
CA ALA A 98 -17.17 -2.34 18.09
C ALA A 98 -16.05 -3.07 17.35
N HIS A 99 -16.42 -4.08 16.57
CA HIS A 99 -15.50 -4.82 15.71
C HIS A 99 -16.00 -4.73 14.27
N ASN A 100 -15.07 -4.54 13.37
CA ASN A 100 -15.32 -4.63 11.93
C ASN A 100 -14.10 -5.23 11.24
N GLU A 101 -14.23 -5.61 9.97
CA GLU A 101 -13.10 -6.04 9.17
C GLU A 101 -13.07 -5.27 7.85
N LYS A 102 -11.87 -4.91 7.41
CA LYS A 102 -11.64 -4.37 6.08
C LYS A 102 -11.04 -5.44 5.21
N GLN A 103 -11.72 -5.77 4.12
CA GLN A 103 -11.26 -6.74 3.16
C GLN A 103 -10.56 -6.03 2.00
N ILE A 104 -9.34 -6.47 1.68
CA ILE A 104 -8.58 -6.00 0.54
C ILE A 104 -8.54 -7.14 -0.47
N PHE A 105 -8.91 -6.82 -1.71
CA PHE A 105 -8.87 -7.76 -2.83
C PHE A 105 -7.58 -7.56 -3.62
N ILE A 106 -7.03 -8.68 -4.11
CA ILE A 106 -5.96 -8.63 -5.12
C ILE A 106 -6.63 -8.29 -6.44
N ASP A 107 -6.27 -7.16 -6.99
CA ASP A 107 -6.80 -6.60 -8.23
C ASP A 107 -5.82 -6.86 -9.38
N ASP A 108 -5.38 -5.84 -10.05
CA ASP A 108 -4.54 -5.94 -11.23
C ASP A 108 -3.05 -6.14 -10.92
N LEU A 109 -2.31 -6.66 -11.89
CA LEU A 109 -0.87 -6.83 -11.83
C LEU A 109 -0.17 -5.61 -12.43
N LEU A 110 0.66 -4.94 -11.65
CA LEU A 110 1.52 -3.87 -12.14
C LEU A 110 2.68 -4.46 -12.93
N VAL A 111 2.78 -4.11 -14.21
CA VAL A 111 3.78 -4.64 -15.14
C VAL A 111 4.57 -3.51 -15.78
N ALA A 112 5.87 -3.66 -15.83
CA ALA A 112 6.74 -2.85 -16.67
C ALA A 112 7.52 -3.78 -17.59
N SER A 113 7.52 -3.48 -18.90
CA SER A 113 8.19 -4.28 -19.91
C SER A 113 8.91 -3.40 -20.90
N THR A 114 10.05 -3.87 -21.39
CA THR A 114 10.80 -3.26 -22.49
C THR A 114 11.29 -4.33 -23.44
N LEU A 115 11.48 -3.97 -24.69
CA LEU A 115 12.05 -4.84 -25.72
C LEU A 115 13.42 -4.29 -26.11
N ILE A 116 14.44 -5.11 -25.95
CA ILE A 116 15.80 -4.80 -26.40
C ILE A 116 16.10 -5.73 -27.59
N ALA A 117 16.41 -5.16 -28.74
CA ALA A 117 16.82 -5.93 -29.89
C ALA A 117 18.28 -6.33 -29.75
N GLU A 118 18.62 -7.60 -30.00
CA GLU A 118 20.00 -8.11 -29.90
C GLU A 118 20.99 -7.32 -30.78
N ILE A 119 20.53 -6.85 -31.95
CA ILE A 119 21.37 -6.07 -32.86
C ILE A 119 21.73 -4.70 -32.29
N ASP A 120 20.87 -4.11 -31.48
CA ASP A 120 21.13 -2.84 -30.83
C ASP A 120 22.08 -3.02 -29.64
N GLU A 121 22.00 -4.12 -28.91
CA GLU A 121 22.92 -4.48 -27.82
C GLU A 121 24.34 -4.69 -28.38
N LEU A 122 24.47 -5.36 -29.53
CA LEU A 122 25.75 -5.57 -30.20
C LEU A 122 26.37 -4.28 -30.79
N ARG A 123 25.57 -3.30 -31.13
CA ARG A 123 26.04 -2.00 -31.68
C ARG A 123 26.47 -1.03 -30.60
N ASN A 124 25.94 -1.17 -29.40
CA ASN A 124 26.24 -0.27 -28.32
C ASN A 124 27.43 -0.78 -27.47
N HIS A 125 28.39 0.09 -27.24
CA HIS A 125 29.54 -0.18 -26.37
C HIS A 125 29.21 -0.05 -24.87
N TYR A 126 27.97 0.31 -24.52
CA TYR A 126 27.52 0.56 -23.16
C TYR A 126 26.61 -0.56 -22.68
N ASP A 127 26.62 -0.87 -21.39
CA ASP A 127 25.68 -1.79 -20.75
C ASP A 127 24.30 -1.14 -20.63
N LEU A 128 23.53 -1.22 -21.70
CA LEU A 128 22.16 -0.68 -21.73
C LEU A 128 21.21 -1.45 -20.82
N ARG A 129 21.50 -2.72 -20.56
CA ARG A 129 20.66 -3.58 -19.72
C ARG A 129 20.53 -3.04 -18.31
N SER A 130 21.64 -2.65 -17.70
CA SER A 130 21.69 -2.10 -16.34
C SER A 130 20.91 -0.77 -16.25
N ILE A 131 21.00 0.07 -17.28
CA ILE A 131 20.27 1.33 -17.33
C ILE A 131 18.75 1.09 -17.43
N TYR A 132 18.34 0.17 -18.31
CA TYR A 132 16.91 -0.15 -18.50
C TYR A 132 16.33 -0.86 -17.28
N SER A 133 17.06 -1.75 -16.62
CA SER A 133 16.60 -2.41 -15.40
C SER A 133 16.36 -1.39 -14.27
N ALA A 134 17.27 -0.42 -14.11
CA ALA A 134 17.12 0.65 -13.13
C ALA A 134 15.90 1.55 -13.44
N GLU A 135 15.70 1.95 -14.70
CA GLU A 135 14.55 2.78 -15.09
C GLU A 135 13.21 2.05 -14.97
N LEU A 136 13.15 0.76 -15.30
CA LEU A 136 11.96 -0.06 -15.07
C LEU A 136 11.64 -0.20 -13.58
N GLY A 137 12.65 -0.43 -12.74
CA GLY A 137 12.51 -0.49 -11.29
C GLY A 137 11.97 0.82 -10.70
N LYS A 138 12.50 1.97 -11.13
CA LYS A 138 12.01 3.29 -10.72
C LYS A 138 10.57 3.56 -11.19
N ALA A 139 10.22 3.17 -12.41
CA ALA A 139 8.87 3.34 -12.93
C ALA A 139 7.85 2.53 -12.11
N LEU A 140 8.17 1.28 -11.79
CA LEU A 140 7.35 0.42 -10.93
C LEU A 140 7.21 1.00 -9.52
N ALA A 141 8.31 1.47 -8.91
CA ALA A 141 8.31 2.07 -7.58
C ALA A 141 7.44 3.33 -7.54
N LYS A 142 7.59 4.21 -8.52
CA LYS A 142 6.79 5.44 -8.63
C LYS A 142 5.30 5.16 -8.72
N GLU A 143 4.88 4.22 -9.57
CA GLU A 143 3.46 3.91 -9.72
C GLU A 143 2.89 3.21 -8.49
N CYS A 144 3.67 2.35 -7.84
CA CYS A 144 3.31 1.73 -6.56
C CYS A 144 3.08 2.82 -5.49
N ASP A 145 4.02 3.73 -5.30
CA ASP A 145 3.92 4.82 -4.32
C ASP A 145 2.73 5.74 -4.61
N LEU A 146 2.49 6.09 -5.88
CA LEU A 146 1.33 6.89 -6.28
C LEU A 146 0.01 6.21 -5.93
N ASN A 147 -0.11 4.90 -6.12
CA ASN A 147 -1.32 4.16 -5.79
C ASN A 147 -1.54 4.08 -4.29
N ILE A 148 -0.48 3.91 -3.50
CA ILE A 148 -0.57 3.95 -2.03
C ILE A 148 -1.03 5.34 -1.57
N ILE A 149 -0.47 6.43 -2.11
CA ILE A 149 -0.87 7.80 -1.77
C ILE A 149 -2.34 8.07 -2.16
N LYS A 150 -2.78 7.63 -3.34
CA LYS A 150 -4.20 7.72 -3.75
C LYS A 150 -5.11 7.01 -2.76
N THR A 151 -4.69 5.84 -2.28
CA THR A 151 -5.44 5.06 -1.28
C THR A 151 -5.51 5.78 0.07
N PHE A 152 -4.43 6.43 0.51
CA PHE A 152 -4.44 7.27 1.72
C PHE A 152 -5.41 8.43 1.61
N ILE A 153 -5.43 9.13 0.47
CA ILE A 153 -6.39 10.21 0.23
C ILE A 153 -7.84 9.69 0.24
N ALA A 154 -8.08 8.53 -0.34
CA ALA A 154 -9.39 7.89 -0.32
C ALA A 154 -9.78 7.47 1.11
N ALA A 155 -8.86 6.92 1.88
CA ALA A 155 -9.09 6.53 3.28
C ALA A 155 -9.39 7.73 4.18
N ALA A 156 -8.68 8.86 3.99
CA ALA A 156 -8.95 10.09 4.73
C ALA A 156 -10.35 10.67 4.50
N ARG A 157 -10.97 10.33 3.35
CA ARG A 157 -12.32 10.75 2.99
C ARG A 157 -13.40 9.71 3.30
N ALA A 158 -13.00 8.51 3.69
CA ALA A 158 -13.93 7.43 4.00
C ALA A 158 -14.65 7.70 5.34
N SER A 159 -15.89 7.18 5.46
CA SER A 159 -16.59 7.15 6.73
C SER A 159 -15.93 6.17 7.69
N ALA A 160 -16.18 6.37 9.00
CA ALA A 160 -15.69 5.45 10.03
C ALA A 160 -16.26 4.05 9.84
N GLU A 161 -15.41 3.04 9.89
CA GLU A 161 -15.81 1.62 9.94
C GLU A 161 -16.18 1.21 11.37
N VAL A 162 -15.61 1.89 12.38
CA VAL A 162 -15.91 1.75 13.81
C VAL A 162 -15.96 3.13 14.47
N PRO A 163 -16.73 3.30 15.57
CA PRO A 163 -16.77 4.56 16.31
C PRO A 163 -15.36 5.03 16.71
N GLY A 164 -15.02 6.27 16.40
CA GLY A 164 -13.70 6.85 16.66
C GLY A 164 -12.64 6.58 15.60
N GLY A 165 -12.89 5.71 14.61
CA GLY A 165 -11.94 5.29 13.60
C GLY A 165 -11.99 6.07 12.27
N ALA A 166 -12.74 7.16 12.16
CA ALA A 166 -12.78 7.96 10.94
C ALA A 166 -11.47 8.72 10.71
N GLY A 167 -11.05 8.78 9.45
CA GLY A 167 -10.01 9.71 9.02
C GLY A 167 -10.45 11.15 9.29
N THR A 168 -9.53 11.99 9.72
CA THR A 168 -9.82 13.42 9.90
C THR A 168 -9.44 14.17 8.64
N ARG A 169 -10.41 14.88 8.09
CA ARG A 169 -10.15 15.85 7.04
C ARG A 169 -9.91 17.21 7.67
N PHE A 170 -8.72 17.70 7.52
CA PHE A 170 -8.37 19.05 7.92
C PHE A 170 -8.52 20.00 6.74
N ASP A 171 -9.32 21.05 6.90
CA ASP A 171 -9.40 22.14 5.95
C ASP A 171 -8.43 23.24 6.41
N GLY A 172 -7.28 23.29 5.77
CA GLY A 172 -6.15 24.15 6.18
C GLY A 172 -6.40 25.65 6.01
N GLY A 173 -7.62 26.08 5.70
CA GLY A 173 -7.94 27.48 5.54
C GLY A 173 -7.04 28.14 4.49
N ASN A 174 -6.33 29.20 4.87
CA ASN A 174 -5.50 29.96 3.95
C ASN A 174 -4.08 29.37 3.81
N LEU A 175 -3.95 28.23 3.10
CA LEU A 175 -2.65 27.59 2.82
C LEU A 175 -1.76 28.41 1.88
N ALA A 176 -2.28 29.48 1.28
CA ALA A 176 -1.50 30.38 0.40
C ALA A 176 -0.51 31.27 1.16
N THR A 177 -0.63 31.37 2.49
CA THR A 177 0.30 32.14 3.32
C THR A 177 1.21 31.21 4.12
N THR A 178 2.46 31.64 4.34
CA THR A 178 3.44 30.87 5.13
C THR A 178 2.95 30.59 6.54
N THR A 179 2.30 31.58 7.17
CA THR A 179 1.72 31.44 8.52
C THR A 179 0.60 30.41 8.52
N GLY A 180 -0.30 30.45 7.52
CA GLY A 180 -1.39 29.49 7.42
C GLY A 180 -0.91 28.04 7.18
N LEU A 181 0.19 27.85 6.46
CA LEU A 181 0.80 26.55 6.29
C LEU A 181 1.37 25.99 7.62
N ILE A 182 2.11 26.84 8.35
CA ILE A 182 2.69 26.46 9.63
C ILE A 182 1.59 26.14 10.65
N ASP A 183 0.58 27.00 10.77
CA ASP A 183 -0.56 26.75 11.66
C ASP A 183 -1.31 25.47 11.32
N SER A 184 -1.43 25.15 10.02
CA SER A 184 -2.06 23.93 9.56
C SER A 184 -1.28 22.68 9.98
N LEU A 185 0.06 22.71 9.90
CA LEU A 185 0.91 21.61 10.33
C LEU A 185 0.80 21.36 11.84
N PHE A 186 0.82 22.41 12.65
CA PHE A 186 0.65 22.28 14.10
C PHE A 186 -0.74 21.75 14.48
N LYS A 187 -1.80 22.19 13.81
CA LYS A 187 -3.16 21.69 14.04
C LYS A 187 -3.32 20.23 13.63
N VAL A 188 -2.65 19.78 12.56
CA VAL A 188 -2.64 18.36 12.19
C VAL A 188 -1.95 17.54 13.27
N ALA A 189 -0.80 18.00 13.79
CA ALA A 189 -0.08 17.33 14.88
C ALA A 189 -0.96 17.25 16.14
N GLU A 190 -1.60 18.36 16.54
CA GLU A 190 -2.53 18.40 17.66
C GLU A 190 -3.69 17.40 17.48
N THR A 191 -4.27 17.33 16.28
CA THR A 191 -5.37 16.39 15.99
C THR A 191 -4.93 14.92 16.06
N LEU A 192 -3.68 14.62 15.71
CA LEU A 192 -3.12 13.27 15.84
C LEU A 192 -2.91 12.92 17.32
N ASP A 193 -2.33 13.85 18.09
CA ASP A 193 -2.12 13.68 19.53
C ASP A 193 -3.44 13.49 20.30
N GLU A 194 -4.49 14.25 19.93
CA GLU A 194 -5.83 14.10 20.53
C GLU A 194 -6.47 12.73 20.25
N LYS A 195 -6.04 12.06 19.18
CA LYS A 195 -6.54 10.73 18.78
C LYS A 195 -5.66 9.58 19.25
N ASP A 196 -4.61 9.86 20.00
CA ASP A 196 -3.62 8.87 20.47
C ASP A 196 -2.98 8.06 19.31
N VAL A 197 -2.63 8.72 18.19
CA VAL A 197 -2.02 8.14 16.99
C VAL A 197 -0.54 8.50 16.89
#